data_b529ce47765aaeee7685c48cf2e1311d
#
_entry.id   b529ce47765aaeee7685c48cf2e1311d
#
_cell.length_a   1.000
_cell.length_b   1.000
_cell.length_c   1.000
_cell.angle_alpha   90.00
_cell.angle_beta   90.00
_cell.angle_gamma   90.00
#
_symmetry.space_group_name_H-M   'P 1'
#
loop_
_entity.id
_entity.type
_entity.pdbx_description
1 polymer ?
#
loop_
_entity_poly.entity_id
_entity_poly.type
_entity_poly.pdbx_seq_one_letter_code
_entity_poly.pdbx_strand_id
1 'polypeptide(L)'
;MVGCALLLRGAEGDRSRGLDLLAQLRETWIQHGYGLTELPVLDVYVGWEKARGGDLDGGIRLIRKSLDDMWTRDQVPYYTRTTCVLVETLLDRGADGDAAEAEAAISRLAAEPSDGSVIVDVWLLRLRALLARAHGDDAAYRDYRDRYRAMATSLGFEGHMEWAEAMP
;
A
#
# COMPACT_ATOMS: atom_id res chain seq x y z
N MET A 1 2.07 1.20 17.33
CA MET A 1 2.46 -0.01 16.57
C MET A 1 3.95 -0.02 16.22
N VAL A 2 4.81 -0.37 17.20
CA VAL A 2 6.28 -0.37 17.05
C VAL A 2 6.74 -1.32 15.93
N GLY A 3 6.14 -2.51 15.81
CA GLY A 3 6.49 -3.48 14.77
C GLY A 3 6.38 -2.92 13.34
N CYS A 4 5.29 -2.21 13.02
CA CYS A 4 5.14 -1.57 11.71
C CYS A 4 6.20 -0.49 11.47
N ALA A 5 6.52 0.31 12.50
CA ALA A 5 7.55 1.34 12.38
C ALA A 5 8.95 0.75 12.10
N LEU A 6 9.26 -0.41 12.70
CA LEU A 6 10.50 -1.13 12.43
C LEU A 6 10.57 -1.62 10.99
N LEU A 7 9.46 -2.20 10.47
CA LEU A 7 9.40 -2.66 9.08
C LEU A 7 9.56 -1.50 8.08
N LEU A 8 8.96 -0.34 8.38
CA LEU A 8 9.08 0.86 7.54
C LEU A 8 10.49 1.44 7.56
N ARG A 9 11.18 1.42 8.72
CA ARG A 9 12.55 1.90 8.86
C ARG A 9 13.55 1.02 8.10
N GLY A 10 13.34 -0.30 8.12
CA GLY A 10 14.11 -1.26 7.33
C GLY A 10 15.59 -1.38 7.68
N ALA A 11 16.05 -0.95 8.86
CA ALA A 11 17.42 -1.13 9.30
C ALA A 11 17.74 -2.60 9.55
N GLU A 12 19.04 -2.95 9.62
CA GLU A 12 19.49 -4.32 9.88
C GLU A 12 18.88 -4.86 11.18
N GLY A 13 18.29 -6.05 11.11
CA GLY A 13 17.57 -6.68 12.24
C GLY A 13 16.17 -6.16 12.51
N ASP A 14 15.77 -5.01 11.96
CA ASP A 14 14.43 -4.44 12.17
C ASP A 14 13.32 -5.30 11.58
N ARG A 15 13.56 -5.93 10.43
CA ARG A 15 12.58 -6.79 9.75
C ARG A 15 12.16 -7.97 10.64
N SER A 16 13.12 -8.75 11.12
CA SER A 16 12.84 -9.89 12.00
C SER A 16 12.13 -9.44 13.26
N ARG A 17 12.68 -8.43 13.96
CA ARG A 17 12.08 -7.89 15.17
C ARG A 17 10.69 -7.31 14.95
N GLY A 18 10.47 -6.63 13.82
CA GLY A 18 9.17 -6.08 13.42
C GLY A 18 8.14 -7.19 13.24
N LEU A 19 8.48 -8.24 12.49
CA LEU A 19 7.61 -9.39 12.28
C LEU A 19 7.28 -10.14 13.58
N ASP A 20 8.28 -10.35 14.46
CA ASP A 20 8.06 -10.98 15.76
C ASP A 20 7.08 -10.19 16.64
N LEU A 21 7.22 -8.86 16.66
CA LEU A 21 6.30 -7.99 17.40
C LEU A 21 4.88 -8.02 16.81
N LEU A 22 4.74 -8.07 15.48
CA LEU A 22 3.42 -8.17 14.86
C LEU A 22 2.77 -9.54 15.15
N ALA A 23 3.55 -10.61 15.13
CA ALA A 23 3.07 -11.95 15.46
C ALA A 23 2.57 -12.03 16.91
N GLN A 24 3.36 -11.51 17.87
CA GLN A 24 2.98 -11.44 19.29
C GLN A 24 1.72 -10.59 19.51
N LEU A 25 1.63 -9.44 18.87
CA LEU A 25 0.47 -8.56 18.93
C LEU A 25 -0.79 -9.25 18.39
N ARG A 26 -0.66 -9.91 17.23
CA ARG A 26 -1.73 -10.67 16.60
C ARG A 26 -2.26 -11.77 17.52
N GLU A 27 -1.37 -12.56 18.11
CA GLU A 27 -1.73 -13.61 19.06
C GLU A 27 -2.44 -13.05 20.28
N THR A 28 -1.89 -11.98 20.88
CA THR A 28 -2.50 -11.29 22.03
C THR A 28 -3.91 -10.79 21.71
N TRP A 29 -4.11 -10.19 20.54
CA TRP A 29 -5.40 -9.66 20.13
C TRP A 29 -6.44 -10.78 19.95
N ILE A 30 -6.04 -11.89 19.33
CA ILE A 30 -6.92 -13.05 19.15
C ILE A 30 -7.30 -13.67 20.51
N GLN A 31 -6.34 -13.87 21.39
CA GLN A 31 -6.56 -14.49 22.70
C GLN A 31 -7.50 -13.67 23.60
N HIS A 32 -7.41 -12.36 23.54
CA HIS A 32 -8.17 -11.47 24.43
C HIS A 32 -9.39 -10.83 23.74
N GLY A 33 -9.61 -11.09 22.47
CA GLY A 33 -10.72 -10.50 21.72
C GLY A 33 -10.56 -8.99 21.46
N TYR A 34 -9.32 -8.45 21.52
CA TYR A 34 -9.03 -7.04 21.22
C TYR A 34 -8.65 -6.86 19.77
N GLY A 35 -8.84 -5.63 19.24
CA GLY A 35 -8.29 -5.21 17.97
C GLY A 35 -8.57 -6.15 16.79
N LEU A 36 -9.63 -6.96 16.85
CA LEU A 36 -9.95 -7.93 15.80
C LEU A 36 -10.25 -7.25 14.46
N THR A 37 -10.71 -6.01 14.50
CA THR A 37 -10.98 -5.19 13.33
C THR A 37 -9.69 -4.70 12.67
N GLU A 38 -8.61 -4.58 13.41
CA GLU A 38 -7.30 -4.14 12.94
C GLU A 38 -6.37 -5.29 12.51
N LEU A 39 -6.77 -6.56 12.69
CA LEU A 39 -5.99 -7.70 12.24
C LEU A 39 -5.63 -7.65 10.75
N PRO A 40 -6.53 -7.24 9.83
CA PRO A 40 -6.17 -7.09 8.43
C PRO A 40 -5.03 -6.10 8.20
N VAL A 41 -4.91 -5.05 9.03
CA VAL A 41 -3.79 -4.10 8.93
C VAL A 41 -2.46 -4.77 9.25
N LEU A 42 -2.40 -5.61 10.29
CA LEU A 42 -1.18 -6.38 10.60
C LEU A 42 -0.83 -7.34 9.46
N ASP A 43 -1.84 -8.02 8.92
CA ASP A 43 -1.67 -8.98 7.83
C ASP A 43 -1.14 -8.31 6.54
N VAL A 44 -1.48 -7.03 6.27
CA VAL A 44 -0.89 -6.25 5.16
C VAL A 44 0.61 -6.08 5.34
N TYR A 45 1.08 -5.69 6.53
CA TYR A 45 2.51 -5.53 6.79
C TYR A 45 3.26 -6.87 6.64
N VAL A 46 2.67 -7.96 7.13
CA VAL A 46 3.24 -9.31 6.97
C VAL A 46 3.29 -9.70 5.49
N GLY A 47 2.22 -9.45 4.74
CA GLY A 47 2.15 -9.71 3.30
C GLY A 47 3.19 -8.91 2.51
N TRP A 48 3.33 -7.63 2.82
CA TRP A 48 4.34 -6.77 2.21
C TRP A 48 5.76 -7.26 2.48
N GLU A 49 6.08 -7.65 3.72
CA GLU A 49 7.39 -8.21 4.06
C GLU A 49 7.65 -9.56 3.40
N LYS A 50 6.63 -10.41 3.24
CA LYS A 50 6.74 -11.64 2.44
C LYS A 50 7.13 -11.33 0.99
N ALA A 51 6.45 -10.40 0.36
CA ALA A 51 6.73 -9.97 -1.00
C ALA A 51 8.17 -9.44 -1.14
N ARG A 52 8.61 -8.56 -0.23
CA ARG A 52 9.99 -8.05 -0.19
C ARG A 52 11.03 -9.15 0.06
N GLY A 53 10.64 -10.23 0.73
CA GLY A 53 11.47 -11.42 0.95
C GLY A 53 11.49 -12.40 -0.23
N GLY A 54 10.77 -12.09 -1.34
CA GLY A 54 10.72 -12.91 -2.55
C GLY A 54 9.48 -13.81 -2.67
N ASP A 55 8.66 -13.96 -1.62
CA ASP A 55 7.36 -14.65 -1.68
C ASP A 55 6.26 -13.68 -2.17
N LEU A 56 6.39 -13.22 -3.44
CA LEU A 56 5.44 -12.29 -4.05
C LEU A 56 4.02 -12.84 -4.05
N ASP A 57 3.84 -14.11 -4.45
CA ASP A 57 2.51 -14.73 -4.50
C ASP A 57 1.85 -14.86 -3.13
N GLY A 58 2.60 -15.28 -2.11
CA GLY A 58 2.13 -15.35 -0.74
C GLY A 58 1.80 -13.98 -0.17
N GLY A 59 2.64 -12.99 -0.47
CA GLY A 59 2.45 -11.59 -0.10
C GLY A 59 1.17 -11.01 -0.70
N ILE A 60 1.01 -11.10 -2.02
CA ILE A 60 -0.17 -10.60 -2.74
C ILE A 60 -1.46 -11.27 -2.24
N ARG A 61 -1.46 -12.60 -2.05
CA ARG A 61 -2.66 -13.28 -1.52
C ARG A 61 -3.08 -12.73 -0.16
N LEU A 62 -2.13 -12.48 0.73
CA LEU A 62 -2.41 -11.97 2.07
C LEU A 62 -2.91 -10.52 2.03
N ILE A 63 -2.26 -9.66 1.25
CA ILE A 63 -2.64 -8.24 1.07
C ILE A 63 -4.04 -8.14 0.46
N ARG A 64 -4.32 -8.93 -0.60
CA ARG A 64 -5.64 -8.97 -1.26
C ARG A 64 -6.75 -9.36 -0.29
N LYS A 65 -6.55 -10.46 0.46
CA LYS A 65 -7.50 -10.89 1.47
C LYS A 65 -7.77 -9.81 2.51
N SER A 66 -6.72 -9.17 3.00
CA SER A 66 -6.82 -8.09 3.99
C SER A 66 -7.56 -6.88 3.43
N LEU A 67 -7.32 -6.52 2.19
CA LEU A 67 -8.02 -5.43 1.51
C LEU A 67 -9.52 -5.74 1.36
N ASP A 68 -9.89 -6.96 0.96
CA ASP A 68 -11.30 -7.37 0.85
C ASP A 68 -12.00 -7.37 2.21
N ASP A 69 -11.32 -7.82 3.27
CA ASP A 69 -11.84 -7.76 4.65
C ASP A 69 -12.08 -6.31 5.09
N MET A 70 -11.19 -5.37 4.74
CA MET A 70 -11.35 -3.94 5.03
C MET A 70 -12.51 -3.31 4.27
N TRP A 71 -12.65 -3.62 2.99
CA TRP A 71 -13.78 -3.16 2.17
C TRP A 71 -15.12 -3.66 2.70
N THR A 72 -15.18 -4.94 3.06
CA THR A 72 -16.42 -5.56 3.59
C THR A 72 -16.86 -4.93 4.91
N ARG A 73 -15.92 -4.39 5.69
CA ARG A 73 -16.17 -3.77 7.01
C ARG A 73 -16.19 -2.23 6.98
N ASP A 74 -16.14 -1.64 5.79
CA ASP A 74 -16.11 -0.18 5.60
C ASP A 74 -14.99 0.52 6.40
N GLN A 75 -13.79 -0.07 6.38
CA GLN A 75 -12.64 0.44 7.11
C GLN A 75 -11.87 1.49 6.30
N VAL A 76 -12.55 2.60 5.98
CA VAL A 76 -12.06 3.72 5.14
C VAL A 76 -10.62 4.15 5.44
N PRO A 77 -10.18 4.34 6.70
CA PRO A 77 -8.84 4.83 6.98
C PRO A 77 -7.71 3.89 6.54
N TYR A 78 -8.00 2.60 6.36
CA TYR A 78 -6.98 1.58 6.11
C TYR A 78 -6.90 1.11 4.66
N TYR A 79 -8.01 1.10 3.93
CA TYR A 79 -8.01 0.53 2.58
C TYR A 79 -7.21 1.38 1.56
N THR A 80 -7.10 2.70 1.74
CA THR A 80 -6.28 3.55 0.85
C THR A 80 -4.83 3.07 0.85
N ARG A 81 -4.21 2.98 2.03
CA ARG A 81 -2.83 2.51 2.16
C ARG A 81 -2.66 1.07 1.68
N THR A 82 -3.63 0.20 2.00
CA THR A 82 -3.58 -1.22 1.59
C THR A 82 -3.69 -1.37 0.08
N THR A 83 -4.56 -0.57 -0.58
CA THR A 83 -4.63 -0.51 -2.05
C THR A 83 -3.29 -0.12 -2.65
N CYS A 84 -2.60 0.87 -2.07
CA CYS A 84 -1.29 1.27 -2.55
C CYS A 84 -0.28 0.12 -2.47
N VAL A 85 -0.22 -0.58 -1.34
CA VAL A 85 0.69 -1.73 -1.15
C VAL A 85 0.36 -2.85 -2.14
N LEU A 86 -0.94 -3.14 -2.36
CA LEU A 86 -1.35 -4.14 -3.35
C LEU A 86 -0.90 -3.77 -4.76
N VAL A 87 -1.21 -2.57 -5.20
CA VAL A 87 -0.88 -2.09 -6.56
C VAL A 87 0.63 -2.13 -6.78
N GLU A 88 1.42 -1.58 -5.86
CA GLU A 88 2.88 -1.59 -5.97
C GLU A 88 3.42 -3.02 -6.05
N THR A 89 2.93 -3.94 -5.21
CA THR A 89 3.39 -5.34 -5.20
C THR A 89 2.99 -6.09 -6.47
N LEU A 90 1.80 -5.82 -7.03
CA LEU A 90 1.37 -6.38 -8.32
C LEU A 90 2.28 -5.91 -9.45
N LEU A 91 2.52 -4.60 -9.53
CA LEU A 91 3.37 -4.02 -10.59
C LEU A 91 4.83 -4.47 -10.47
N ASP A 92 5.34 -4.70 -9.25
CA ASP A 92 6.67 -5.26 -9.01
C ASP A 92 6.76 -6.73 -9.45
N ARG A 93 5.68 -7.53 -9.28
CA ARG A 93 5.63 -8.91 -9.77
C ARG A 93 5.56 -8.97 -11.29
N GLY A 94 4.75 -8.13 -11.91
CA GLY A 94 4.62 -8.01 -13.36
C GLY A 94 4.14 -9.26 -14.08
N ALA A 95 3.33 -10.09 -13.42
CA ALA A 95 2.75 -11.28 -14.04
C ALA A 95 1.54 -10.91 -14.92
N ASP A 96 1.15 -11.85 -15.79
CA ASP A 96 -0.03 -11.68 -16.63
C ASP A 96 -1.28 -11.38 -15.78
N GLY A 97 -1.97 -10.29 -16.09
CA GLY A 97 -3.16 -9.83 -15.38
C GLY A 97 -2.89 -8.87 -14.21
N ASP A 98 -1.65 -8.73 -13.73
CA ASP A 98 -1.33 -7.86 -12.59
C ASP A 98 -1.64 -6.37 -12.85
N ALA A 99 -1.33 -5.89 -14.04
CA ALA A 99 -1.64 -4.52 -14.43
C ALA A 99 -3.16 -4.26 -14.47
N ALA A 100 -3.94 -5.23 -14.96
CA ALA A 100 -5.40 -5.12 -14.98
C ALA A 100 -6.00 -5.16 -13.57
N GLU A 101 -5.47 -5.99 -12.67
CA GLU A 101 -5.88 -6.01 -11.26
C GLU A 101 -5.51 -4.70 -10.55
N ALA A 102 -4.32 -4.17 -10.80
CA ALA A 102 -3.88 -2.88 -10.26
C ALA A 102 -4.80 -1.73 -10.73
N GLU A 103 -5.17 -1.71 -12.02
CA GLU A 103 -6.11 -0.73 -12.57
C GLU A 103 -7.49 -0.83 -11.92
N ALA A 104 -8.01 -2.05 -11.73
CA ALA A 104 -9.28 -2.28 -11.05
C ALA A 104 -9.24 -1.79 -9.59
N ALA A 105 -8.14 -2.05 -8.85
CA ALA A 105 -7.96 -1.58 -7.48
C ALA A 105 -7.88 -0.05 -7.39
N ILE A 106 -7.17 0.61 -8.31
CA ILE A 106 -7.09 2.07 -8.41
C ILE A 106 -8.46 2.66 -8.72
N SER A 107 -9.20 2.07 -9.66
CA SER A 107 -10.53 2.51 -10.06
C SER A 107 -11.53 2.39 -8.91
N ARG A 108 -11.48 1.30 -8.14
CA ARG A 108 -12.29 1.11 -6.95
C ARG A 108 -12.00 2.19 -5.89
N LEU A 109 -10.71 2.46 -5.60
CA LEU A 109 -10.33 3.51 -4.67
C LEU A 109 -10.80 4.90 -5.13
N ALA A 110 -10.70 5.18 -6.43
CA ALA A 110 -11.11 6.46 -7.01
C ALA A 110 -12.64 6.67 -7.02
N ALA A 111 -13.43 5.59 -6.97
CA ALA A 111 -14.88 5.65 -6.93
C ALA A 111 -15.44 5.94 -5.53
N GLU A 112 -14.62 5.79 -4.48
CA GLU A 112 -15.06 6.08 -3.12
C GLU A 112 -15.24 7.58 -2.89
N PRO A 113 -16.28 7.97 -2.16
CA PRO A 113 -16.46 9.36 -1.77
C PRO A 113 -15.28 9.82 -0.91
N SER A 114 -14.42 10.65 -1.48
CA SER A 114 -13.23 11.14 -0.76
C SER A 114 -13.53 12.35 0.15
N ASP A 115 -14.74 12.92 0.07
CA ASP A 115 -15.14 14.14 0.77
C ASP A 115 -14.09 15.27 0.70
N GLY A 116 -13.32 15.29 -0.41
CA GLY A 116 -12.21 16.22 -0.61
C GLY A 116 -10.93 15.81 0.14
N SER A 117 -10.76 14.54 0.47
CA SER A 117 -9.55 14.04 1.12
C SER A 117 -8.35 14.14 0.19
N VAL A 118 -7.55 15.18 0.34
CA VAL A 118 -6.32 15.42 -0.44
C VAL A 118 -5.32 14.27 -0.33
N ILE A 119 -5.37 13.47 0.75
CA ILE A 119 -4.48 12.32 0.90
C ILE A 119 -4.80 11.21 -0.10
N VAL A 120 -6.08 10.97 -0.39
CA VAL A 120 -6.51 10.00 -1.40
C VAL A 120 -6.06 10.46 -2.79
N ASP A 121 -6.22 11.75 -3.10
CA ASP A 121 -5.83 12.33 -4.38
C ASP A 121 -4.32 12.21 -4.63
N VAL A 122 -3.49 12.49 -3.63
CA VAL A 122 -2.04 12.32 -3.70
C VAL A 122 -1.66 10.87 -4.01
N TRP A 123 -2.27 9.90 -3.31
CA TRP A 123 -2.04 8.49 -3.57
C TRP A 123 -2.49 8.07 -4.98
N LEU A 124 -3.68 8.50 -5.41
CA LEU A 124 -4.19 8.18 -6.75
C LEU A 124 -3.28 8.68 -7.86
N LEU A 125 -2.71 9.89 -7.73
CA LEU A 125 -1.74 10.41 -8.70
C LEU A 125 -0.50 9.52 -8.79
N ARG A 126 0.05 9.11 -7.64
CA ARG A 126 1.20 8.21 -7.58
C ARG A 126 0.90 6.84 -8.23
N LEU A 127 -0.22 6.23 -7.86
CA LEU A 127 -0.60 4.92 -8.37
C LEU A 127 -0.86 4.94 -9.89
N ARG A 128 -1.52 5.98 -10.38
CA ARG A 128 -1.74 6.17 -11.83
C ARG A 128 -0.44 6.36 -12.60
N ALA A 129 0.54 7.08 -12.01
CA ALA A 129 1.87 7.18 -12.62
C ALA A 129 2.54 5.81 -12.72
N LEU A 130 2.56 5.02 -11.64
CA LEU A 130 3.16 3.69 -11.66
C LEU A 130 2.49 2.76 -12.66
N LEU A 131 1.15 2.79 -12.76
CA LEU A 131 0.40 2.00 -13.72
C LEU A 131 0.69 2.42 -15.17
N ALA A 132 0.71 3.73 -15.46
CA ALA A 132 1.06 4.25 -16.78
C ALA A 132 2.45 3.79 -17.21
N ARG A 133 3.41 3.80 -16.31
CA ARG A 133 4.75 3.27 -16.55
C ARG A 133 4.74 1.77 -16.86
N ALA A 134 3.98 0.98 -16.11
CA ALA A 134 3.85 -0.45 -16.36
C ALA A 134 3.23 -0.77 -17.73
N HIS A 135 2.37 0.09 -18.24
CA HIS A 135 1.80 0.02 -19.58
C HIS A 135 2.73 0.58 -20.67
N GLY A 136 3.87 1.18 -20.33
CA GLY A 136 4.76 1.85 -21.29
C GLY A 136 4.22 3.17 -21.83
N ASP A 137 3.23 3.78 -21.18
CA ASP A 137 2.70 5.11 -21.54
C ASP A 137 3.52 6.21 -20.87
N ASP A 138 4.63 6.56 -21.53
CA ASP A 138 5.55 7.60 -21.04
C ASP A 138 4.92 8.98 -20.93
N ALA A 139 3.91 9.28 -21.73
CA ALA A 139 3.25 10.58 -21.70
C ALA A 139 2.36 10.71 -20.46
N ALA A 140 1.50 9.72 -20.22
CA ALA A 140 0.66 9.66 -19.02
C ALA A 140 1.52 9.55 -17.74
N TYR A 141 2.59 8.74 -17.78
CA TYR A 141 3.51 8.64 -16.65
C TYR A 141 4.06 10.00 -16.23
N ARG A 142 4.59 10.79 -17.19
CA ARG A 142 5.16 12.13 -16.90
C ARG A 142 4.09 13.08 -16.36
N ASP A 143 2.90 13.10 -16.94
CA ASP A 143 1.80 13.95 -16.47
C ASP A 143 1.43 13.64 -15.03
N TYR A 144 1.15 12.37 -14.72
CA TYR A 144 0.78 11.97 -13.36
C TYR A 144 1.90 12.18 -12.34
N ARG A 145 3.16 11.87 -12.69
CA ARG A 145 4.32 12.10 -11.83
C ARG A 145 4.50 13.57 -11.49
N ASP A 146 4.41 14.45 -12.49
CA ASP A 146 4.64 15.88 -12.30
C ASP A 146 3.50 16.51 -11.45
N ARG A 147 2.26 16.07 -11.66
CA ARG A 147 1.11 16.46 -10.82
C ARG A 147 1.25 15.92 -9.40
N TYR A 148 1.71 14.69 -9.24
CA TYR A 148 1.99 14.10 -7.93
C TYR A 148 3.04 14.91 -7.16
N ARG A 149 4.16 15.24 -7.81
CA ARG A 149 5.23 16.08 -7.23
C ARG A 149 4.70 17.46 -6.83
N ALA A 150 3.98 18.12 -7.72
CA ALA A 150 3.42 19.45 -7.46
C ALA A 150 2.46 19.42 -6.26
N MET A 151 1.58 18.43 -6.18
CA MET A 151 0.64 18.27 -5.09
C MET A 151 1.34 17.96 -3.76
N ALA A 152 2.28 17.01 -3.73
CA ALA A 152 3.06 16.68 -2.55
C ALA A 152 3.81 17.91 -2.00
N THR A 153 4.41 18.71 -2.88
CA THR A 153 5.11 19.95 -2.53
C THR A 153 4.15 20.99 -1.97
N SER A 154 2.99 21.20 -2.61
CA SER A 154 2.01 22.22 -2.17
C SER A 154 1.41 21.90 -0.80
N LEU A 155 1.34 20.62 -0.45
CA LEU A 155 0.81 20.13 0.83
C LEU A 155 1.88 19.99 1.92
N GLY A 156 3.17 20.10 1.58
CA GLY A 156 4.27 19.89 2.52
C GLY A 156 4.40 18.44 2.99
N PHE A 157 4.00 17.47 2.18
CA PHE A 157 4.06 16.04 2.52
C PHE A 157 5.47 15.49 2.24
N GLU A 158 6.40 15.68 3.17
CA GLU A 158 7.83 15.34 3.01
C GLU A 158 8.06 13.93 2.47
N GLY A 159 7.42 12.90 3.04
CA GLY A 159 7.58 11.52 2.57
C GLY A 159 7.08 11.32 1.13
N HIS A 160 6.01 12.00 0.71
CA HIS A 160 5.55 11.96 -0.67
C HIS A 160 6.47 12.74 -1.62
N MET A 161 7.10 13.82 -1.14
CA MET A 161 8.09 14.57 -1.91
C MET A 161 9.31 13.69 -2.20
N GLU A 162 9.85 13.01 -1.18
CA GLU A 162 10.96 12.05 -1.33
C GLU A 162 10.60 10.92 -2.32
N TRP A 163 9.40 10.36 -2.22
CA TRP A 163 8.94 9.32 -3.15
C TRP A 163 8.75 9.85 -4.57
N ALA A 164 8.31 11.08 -4.75
CA ALA A 164 8.17 11.71 -6.06
C ALA A 164 9.53 11.96 -6.72
N GLU A 165 10.55 12.29 -5.94
CA GLU A 165 11.93 12.45 -6.41
C GLU A 165 12.57 11.11 -6.77
N ALA A 166 12.26 10.04 -6.03
CA ALA A 166 12.76 8.70 -6.28
C ALA A 166 12.07 8.00 -7.47
N MET A 167 10.98 8.56 -8.01
CA MET A 167 10.33 8.03 -9.21
C MET A 167 11.21 8.29 -10.43
N PRO A 168 11.60 7.24 -11.19
CA PRO A 168 12.49 7.34 -12.34
C PRO A 168 11.92 8.14 -13.49
#